data_1d77b8c9f8754e5a2798a1f6400ee343
#
_entry.id   1d77b8c9f8754e5a2798a1f6400ee343
#
_cell.length_a   1.000
_cell.length_b   1.000
_cell.length_c   1.000
_cell.angle_alpha   90.00
_cell.angle_beta   90.00
_cell.angle_gamma   90.00
#
_symmetry.space_group_name_H-M   'P 1'
#
loop_
_entity.id
_entity.type
_entity.pdbx_description
1 polymer ?
#
loop_
_entity_poly.entity_id
_entity_poly.type
_entity_poly.pdbx_seq_one_letter_code
_entity_poly.pdbx_strand_id
1 'polypeptide(L)'
;KSDSDYLLPKLDLGRIMAEPALGRLKKSGAVVHLESRVGHLQPLPSGQIEVNGAAFDGAVLAVAPYHAAALLPPDTPANIQTAYADMQYHAITTVYLRYAAPLNLPAAMTGLANGTAQWLIGRAALGGSAHEVAAVISVSDIVGGFAPDEWVARVNADVQALCPDAGAPVAARAITEKRATTAAVAHRRLPDLAWLHHQHIYPAGDYLHPRYPATLEAAVQTGQSAAALCLNEWALSKRTA
;
A
#
# COMPACT_ATOMS: atom_id res chain seq x y z
N LYS A 1 24.99 1.21 14.66
CA LYS A 1 24.23 2.46 14.95
C LYS A 1 23.67 3.05 13.65
N SER A 2 24.44 3.08 12.56
CA SER A 2 24.02 3.53 11.23
C SER A 2 22.89 2.68 10.63
N ASP A 3 22.82 1.39 10.96
CA ASP A 3 21.84 0.44 10.40
C ASP A 3 20.44 0.57 11.03
N SER A 4 20.28 1.48 11.99
CA SER A 4 19.03 1.78 12.69
C SER A 4 18.52 3.21 12.44
N ASP A 5 19.11 3.92 11.49
CA ASP A 5 18.72 5.29 11.17
C ASP A 5 17.48 5.30 10.28
N TYR A 6 16.50 6.14 10.62
CA TYR A 6 15.34 6.41 9.77
C TYR A 6 15.70 7.42 8.69
N LEU A 7 15.43 7.06 7.43
CA LEU A 7 15.54 7.97 6.30
C LEU A 7 14.17 8.58 6.01
N LEU A 8 14.00 9.85 6.32
CA LEU A 8 12.78 10.60 6.03
C LEU A 8 12.93 11.35 4.71
N PRO A 9 12.16 11.04 3.68
CA PRO A 9 12.24 11.73 2.40
C PRO A 9 11.71 13.17 2.53
N LYS A 10 12.36 14.12 1.87
CA LYS A 10 11.91 15.52 1.79
C LYS A 10 10.84 15.75 0.72
N LEU A 11 10.62 14.78 -0.16
CA LEU A 11 9.57 14.80 -1.16
C LEU A 11 8.53 13.74 -0.83
N ASP A 12 7.32 13.90 -1.33
CA ASP A 12 6.29 12.87 -1.20
C ASP A 12 6.68 11.59 -1.97
N LEU A 13 6.11 10.44 -1.54
CA LEU A 13 6.44 9.14 -2.10
C LEU A 13 6.07 9.02 -3.59
N GLY A 14 5.04 9.73 -4.05
CA GLY A 14 4.67 9.77 -5.47
C GLY A 14 5.81 10.31 -6.31
N ARG A 15 6.43 11.42 -5.89
CA ARG A 15 7.55 12.05 -6.59
C ARG A 15 8.86 11.26 -6.50
N ILE A 16 9.03 10.45 -5.46
CA ILE A 16 10.23 9.63 -5.28
C ILE A 16 10.14 8.30 -6.01
N MET A 17 8.97 7.68 -6.08
CA MET A 17 8.78 6.33 -6.61
C MET A 17 7.89 6.30 -7.86
N ALA A 18 6.63 6.74 -7.77
CA ALA A 18 5.65 6.54 -8.82
C ALA A 18 5.95 7.35 -10.09
N GLU A 19 6.25 8.63 -9.96
CA GLU A 19 6.55 9.50 -11.10
C GLU A 19 7.83 9.10 -11.84
N PRO A 20 8.97 8.83 -11.18
CA PRO A 20 10.17 8.33 -11.84
C PRO A 20 9.96 6.97 -12.51
N ALA A 21 9.22 6.04 -11.86
CA ALA A 21 8.90 4.74 -12.44
C ALA A 21 8.07 4.89 -13.72
N LEU A 22 7.03 5.72 -13.69
CA LEU A 22 6.20 6.03 -14.87
C LEU A 22 7.03 6.65 -15.99
N GLY A 23 7.92 7.60 -15.66
CA GLY A 23 8.85 8.20 -16.61
C GLY A 23 9.78 7.16 -17.26
N ARG A 24 10.27 6.19 -16.48
CA ARG A 24 11.11 5.09 -16.97
C ARG A 24 10.33 4.18 -17.91
N LEU A 25 9.12 3.76 -17.53
CA LEU A 25 8.25 2.91 -18.34
C LEU A 25 7.97 3.55 -19.71
N LYS A 26 7.58 4.82 -19.74
CA LYS A 26 7.35 5.55 -21.00
C LYS A 26 8.60 5.60 -21.88
N LYS A 27 9.77 5.83 -21.30
CA LYS A 27 11.05 5.85 -22.02
C LYS A 27 11.45 4.49 -22.60
N SER A 28 11.02 3.40 -21.97
CA SER A 28 11.27 2.04 -22.47
C SER A 28 10.24 1.57 -23.51
N GLY A 29 9.30 2.44 -23.91
CA GLY A 29 8.26 2.11 -24.90
C GLY A 29 7.04 1.38 -24.30
N ALA A 30 6.95 1.27 -22.98
CA ALA A 30 5.77 0.68 -22.33
C ALA A 30 4.55 1.59 -22.51
N VAL A 31 3.41 1.00 -22.83
CA VAL A 31 2.13 1.70 -22.89
C VAL A 31 1.50 1.72 -21.51
N VAL A 32 1.10 2.90 -21.06
CA VAL A 32 0.48 3.08 -19.72
C VAL A 32 -0.91 3.64 -19.91
N HIS A 33 -1.92 2.89 -19.48
CA HIS A 33 -3.31 3.30 -19.48
C HIS A 33 -3.70 3.71 -18.05
N LEU A 34 -3.97 4.99 -17.85
CA LEU A 34 -4.55 5.52 -16.62
C LEU A 34 -6.07 5.54 -16.76
N GLU A 35 -6.78 5.52 -15.62
CA GLU A 35 -8.26 5.53 -15.58
C GLU A 35 -8.91 4.37 -16.37
N SER A 36 -8.14 3.30 -16.59
CA SER A 36 -8.53 2.12 -17.36
C SER A 36 -8.69 0.93 -16.43
N ARG A 37 -9.91 0.73 -15.94
CA ARG A 37 -10.22 -0.39 -15.03
C ARG A 37 -10.19 -1.71 -15.78
N VAL A 38 -9.44 -2.68 -15.27
CA VAL A 38 -9.52 -4.08 -15.68
C VAL A 38 -10.76 -4.72 -15.04
N GLY A 39 -11.58 -5.36 -15.84
CA GLY A 39 -12.81 -6.02 -15.38
C GLY A 39 -12.63 -7.50 -15.05
N HIS A 40 -11.79 -8.20 -15.82
CA HIS A 40 -11.53 -9.64 -15.67
C HIS A 40 -10.23 -10.04 -16.36
N LEU A 41 -9.73 -11.20 -15.99
CA LEU A 41 -8.63 -11.91 -16.62
C LEU A 41 -9.19 -13.25 -17.15
N GLN A 42 -8.94 -13.58 -18.42
CA GLN A 42 -9.45 -14.80 -19.03
C GLN A 42 -8.32 -15.56 -19.74
N PRO A 43 -7.95 -16.76 -19.27
CA PRO A 43 -7.03 -17.63 -20.00
C PRO A 43 -7.60 -18.00 -21.37
N LEU A 44 -6.76 -17.98 -22.40
CA LEU A 44 -7.12 -18.31 -23.77
C LEU A 44 -6.57 -19.69 -24.16
N PRO A 45 -7.24 -20.42 -25.09
CA PRO A 45 -6.73 -21.69 -25.60
C PRO A 45 -5.36 -21.59 -26.28
N SER A 46 -4.97 -20.39 -26.71
CA SER A 46 -3.63 -20.10 -27.26
C SER A 46 -2.49 -20.14 -26.24
N GLY A 47 -2.79 -20.29 -24.93
CA GLY A 47 -1.81 -20.16 -23.86
C GLY A 47 -1.50 -18.69 -23.50
N GLN A 48 -2.36 -17.76 -23.92
CA GLN A 48 -2.28 -16.34 -23.57
C GLN A 48 -3.33 -15.99 -22.52
N ILE A 49 -3.23 -14.80 -21.94
CA ILE A 49 -4.22 -14.23 -21.03
C ILE A 49 -4.91 -13.03 -21.70
N GLU A 50 -6.23 -13.03 -21.72
CA GLU A 50 -7.00 -11.87 -22.16
C GLU A 50 -7.19 -10.89 -20.99
N VAL A 51 -6.95 -9.62 -21.26
CA VAL A 51 -7.21 -8.51 -20.35
C VAL A 51 -8.09 -7.49 -21.08
N ASN A 52 -9.34 -7.36 -20.68
CA ASN A 52 -10.32 -6.45 -21.32
C ASN A 52 -10.37 -6.57 -22.86
N GLY A 53 -10.38 -7.78 -23.41
CA GLY A 53 -10.46 -8.03 -24.86
C GLY A 53 -9.13 -7.99 -25.61
N ALA A 54 -8.01 -7.72 -24.96
CA ALA A 54 -6.68 -7.77 -25.56
C ALA A 54 -5.89 -8.99 -25.03
N ALA A 55 -5.24 -9.73 -25.91
CA ALA A 55 -4.44 -10.91 -25.57
C ALA A 55 -2.99 -10.52 -25.24
N PHE A 56 -2.46 -11.12 -24.18
CA PHE A 56 -1.09 -10.93 -23.70
C PHE A 56 -0.44 -12.28 -23.37
N ASP A 57 0.88 -12.35 -23.42
CA ASP A 57 1.63 -13.58 -23.09
C ASP A 57 1.63 -13.88 -21.58
N GLY A 58 1.30 -12.89 -20.73
CA GLY A 58 1.14 -13.04 -19.30
C GLY A 58 0.70 -11.74 -18.65
N ALA A 59 0.14 -11.82 -17.44
CA ALA A 59 -0.35 -10.68 -16.69
C ALA A 59 0.20 -10.68 -15.25
N VAL A 60 0.87 -9.61 -14.84
CA VAL A 60 1.22 -9.39 -13.43
C VAL A 60 0.04 -8.73 -12.73
N LEU A 61 -0.54 -9.44 -11.76
CA LEU A 61 -1.71 -8.99 -10.99
C LEU A 61 -1.23 -8.27 -9.72
N ALA A 62 -1.03 -6.95 -9.82
CA ALA A 62 -0.48 -6.11 -8.75
C ALA A 62 -1.55 -5.23 -8.07
N VAL A 63 -2.72 -5.78 -7.83
CA VAL A 63 -3.81 -5.10 -7.12
C VAL A 63 -3.91 -5.59 -5.68
N ALA A 64 -4.60 -4.81 -4.83
CA ALA A 64 -4.89 -5.25 -3.46
C ALA A 64 -5.69 -6.57 -3.46
N PRO A 65 -5.48 -7.47 -2.47
CA PRO A 65 -6.11 -8.81 -2.46
C PRO A 65 -7.63 -8.79 -2.60
N TYR A 66 -8.30 -7.82 -1.99
CA TYR A 66 -9.76 -7.67 -2.07
C TYR A 66 -10.27 -7.24 -3.46
N HIS A 67 -9.38 -6.82 -4.35
CA HIS A 67 -9.70 -6.60 -5.76
C HIS A 67 -9.28 -7.79 -6.63
N ALA A 68 -8.26 -8.54 -6.21
CA ALA A 68 -7.75 -9.67 -6.98
C ALA A 68 -8.82 -10.74 -7.21
N ALA A 69 -9.55 -11.11 -6.17
CA ALA A 69 -10.60 -12.14 -6.27
C ALA A 69 -11.62 -11.88 -7.38
N ALA A 70 -11.99 -10.61 -7.59
CA ALA A 70 -12.96 -10.23 -8.62
C ALA A 70 -12.41 -10.25 -10.07
N LEU A 71 -11.08 -10.33 -10.22
CA LEU A 71 -10.39 -10.34 -11.50
C LEU A 71 -10.02 -11.76 -11.96
N LEU A 72 -10.04 -12.73 -11.05
CA LEU A 72 -9.64 -14.10 -11.35
C LEU A 72 -10.61 -14.79 -12.31
N PRO A 73 -10.13 -15.73 -13.13
CA PRO A 73 -10.95 -16.53 -14.01
C PRO A 73 -12.08 -17.26 -13.27
N PRO A 74 -13.25 -17.49 -13.92
CA PRO A 74 -14.39 -18.15 -13.28
C PRO A 74 -14.12 -19.57 -12.79
N ASP A 75 -13.19 -20.28 -13.42
CA ASP A 75 -12.76 -21.64 -13.08
C ASP A 75 -11.66 -21.70 -12.00
N THR A 76 -11.33 -20.55 -11.41
CA THR A 76 -10.34 -20.49 -10.32
C THR A 76 -10.76 -21.38 -9.15
N PRO A 77 -9.90 -22.30 -8.68
CA PRO A 77 -10.18 -23.18 -7.55
C PRO A 77 -10.67 -22.43 -6.32
N ALA A 78 -11.67 -23.01 -5.64
CA ALA A 78 -12.31 -22.37 -4.48
C ALA A 78 -11.34 -22.03 -3.33
N ASN A 79 -10.31 -22.85 -3.13
CA ASN A 79 -9.27 -22.56 -2.13
C ASN A 79 -8.47 -21.29 -2.43
N ILE A 80 -8.25 -20.95 -3.70
CA ILE A 80 -7.58 -19.70 -4.11
C ILE A 80 -8.53 -18.52 -3.90
N GLN A 81 -9.78 -18.63 -4.33
CA GLN A 81 -10.79 -17.59 -4.14
C GLN A 81 -10.98 -17.30 -2.65
N THR A 82 -11.12 -18.34 -1.82
CA THR A 82 -11.24 -18.23 -0.37
C THR A 82 -10.01 -17.57 0.26
N ALA A 83 -8.80 -17.92 -0.20
CA ALA A 83 -7.58 -17.32 0.34
C ALA A 83 -7.52 -15.80 0.13
N TYR A 84 -8.04 -15.28 -0.98
CA TYR A 84 -8.18 -13.84 -1.20
C TYR A 84 -9.34 -13.23 -0.40
N ALA A 85 -10.48 -13.91 -0.33
CA ALA A 85 -11.69 -13.41 0.34
C ALA A 85 -11.53 -13.33 1.87
N ASP A 86 -10.83 -14.29 2.47
CA ASP A 86 -10.62 -14.40 3.92
C ASP A 86 -9.49 -13.51 4.46
N MET A 87 -8.80 -12.77 3.58
CA MET A 87 -7.75 -11.86 4.04
C MET A 87 -8.33 -10.78 4.94
N GLN A 88 -7.77 -10.71 6.14
CA GLN A 88 -8.10 -9.68 7.12
C GLN A 88 -7.20 -8.46 6.95
N TYR A 89 -7.72 -7.30 7.33
CA TYR A 89 -7.03 -6.02 7.18
C TYR A 89 -7.10 -5.23 8.47
N HIS A 90 -6.12 -4.37 8.67
CA HIS A 90 -6.16 -3.32 9.68
C HIS A 90 -6.28 -1.95 9.03
N ALA A 91 -7.01 -1.08 9.69
CA ALA A 91 -7.15 0.30 9.28
C ALA A 91 -5.96 1.14 9.80
N ILE A 92 -5.62 2.18 9.04
CA ILE A 92 -4.74 3.26 9.49
C ILE A 92 -5.51 4.57 9.36
N THR A 93 -5.55 5.32 10.45
CA THR A 93 -6.10 6.68 10.44
C THR A 93 -4.96 7.68 10.49
N THR A 94 -4.98 8.66 9.59
CA THR A 94 -4.09 9.81 9.63
C THR A 94 -4.90 11.06 9.92
N VAL A 95 -4.50 11.78 10.95
CA VAL A 95 -5.10 13.07 11.31
C VAL A 95 -4.11 14.18 10.97
N TYR A 96 -4.52 15.08 10.09
CA TYR A 96 -3.78 16.28 9.75
C TYR A 96 -4.34 17.44 10.57
N LEU A 97 -3.46 18.14 11.28
CA LEU A 97 -3.80 19.34 12.04
C LEU A 97 -2.94 20.50 11.57
N ARG A 98 -3.55 21.67 11.43
CA ARG A 98 -2.89 22.95 11.16
C ARG A 98 -3.18 23.93 12.26
N TYR A 99 -2.14 24.60 12.74
CA TYR A 99 -2.20 25.55 13.85
C TYR A 99 -1.91 26.99 13.38
N ALA A 100 -2.36 27.97 14.16
CA ALA A 100 -2.10 29.38 13.89
C ALA A 100 -0.60 29.73 14.05
N ALA A 101 0.09 29.09 14.99
CA ALA A 101 1.52 29.25 15.22
C ALA A 101 2.31 28.02 14.75
N PRO A 102 3.60 28.15 14.39
CA PRO A 102 4.47 27.03 14.10
C PRO A 102 4.56 26.06 15.28
N LEU A 103 4.59 24.76 14.99
CA LEU A 103 4.79 23.71 15.99
C LEU A 103 6.27 23.42 16.21
N ASN A 104 6.65 23.28 17.47
CA ASN A 104 8.01 22.96 17.86
C ASN A 104 8.10 21.52 18.40
N LEU A 105 7.95 20.55 17.51
CA LEU A 105 8.05 19.13 17.87
C LEU A 105 9.50 18.75 18.18
N PRO A 106 9.73 17.80 19.13
CA PRO A 106 11.07 17.35 19.52
C PRO A 106 11.89 16.78 18.36
N ALA A 107 11.23 16.18 17.37
CA ALA A 107 11.84 15.63 16.17
C ALA A 107 10.87 15.68 14.99
N ALA A 108 11.42 15.54 13.76
CA ALA A 108 10.61 15.44 12.54
C ALA A 108 9.58 14.30 12.59
N MET A 109 9.93 13.21 13.26
CA MET A 109 9.06 12.07 13.55
C MET A 109 9.19 11.76 15.05
N THR A 110 8.11 11.98 15.80
CA THR A 110 8.05 11.84 17.25
C THR A 110 7.12 10.69 17.62
N GLY A 111 7.65 9.66 18.29
CA GLY A 111 6.87 8.55 18.81
C GLY A 111 6.16 8.89 20.13
N LEU A 112 4.93 8.43 20.31
CA LEU A 112 4.13 8.61 21.52
C LEU A 112 3.89 7.27 22.20
N ALA A 113 4.34 7.12 23.45
CA ALA A 113 4.14 5.87 24.19
C ALA A 113 2.71 5.70 24.70
N ASN A 114 2.04 6.78 25.05
CA ASN A 114 0.71 6.78 25.67
C ASN A 114 -0.31 7.68 24.95
N GLY A 115 -0.05 8.04 23.69
CA GLY A 115 -0.95 8.87 22.89
C GLY A 115 -2.00 8.04 22.16
N THR A 116 -3.00 8.72 21.64
CA THR A 116 -3.94 8.14 20.66
C THR A 116 -3.19 7.81 19.35
N ALA A 117 -2.34 8.72 18.89
CA ALA A 117 -1.42 8.49 17.79
C ALA A 117 -0.15 7.80 18.27
N GLN A 118 0.40 6.89 17.46
CA GLN A 118 1.73 6.33 17.71
C GLN A 118 2.84 7.28 17.24
N TRP A 119 2.56 8.05 16.20
CA TRP A 119 3.52 8.93 15.57
C TRP A 119 2.96 10.30 15.24
N LEU A 120 3.72 11.34 15.59
CA LEU A 120 3.54 12.70 15.10
C LEU A 120 4.64 13.04 14.10
N ILE A 121 4.28 13.49 12.92
CA ILE A 121 5.18 13.84 11.83
C ILE A 121 5.07 15.32 11.55
N GLY A 122 6.10 16.09 11.92
CA GLY A 122 6.20 17.52 11.63
C GLY A 122 6.43 17.76 10.14
N ARG A 123 5.52 18.48 9.50
CA ARG A 123 5.56 18.68 8.06
C ARG A 123 6.72 19.54 7.56
N ALA A 124 7.22 20.48 8.40
CA ALA A 124 8.34 21.34 8.04
C ALA A 124 9.58 20.57 7.58
N ALA A 125 9.95 19.51 8.30
CA ALA A 125 11.12 18.70 7.98
C ALA A 125 10.99 17.92 6.66
N LEU A 126 9.77 17.76 6.16
CA LEU A 126 9.42 17.05 4.93
C LEU A 126 9.04 18.00 3.78
N GLY A 127 9.47 19.24 3.82
CA GLY A 127 9.18 20.25 2.80
C GLY A 127 7.77 20.85 2.85
N GLY A 128 7.00 20.58 3.92
CA GLY A 128 5.69 21.17 4.17
C GLY A 128 5.74 22.36 5.12
N SER A 129 4.59 22.74 5.69
CA SER A 129 4.47 23.89 6.59
C SER A 129 4.88 23.55 8.02
N ALA A 130 5.56 24.48 8.71
CA ALA A 130 5.85 24.38 10.14
C ALA A 130 4.59 24.44 11.02
N HIS A 131 3.48 24.90 10.47
CA HIS A 131 2.19 24.96 11.14
C HIS A 131 1.43 23.63 11.10
N GLU A 132 1.95 22.60 10.43
CA GLU A 132 1.24 21.37 10.15
C GLU A 132 1.92 20.15 10.78
N VAL A 133 1.11 19.28 11.31
CA VAL A 133 1.48 17.94 11.78
C VAL A 133 0.55 16.89 11.19
N ALA A 134 1.11 15.74 10.84
CA ALA A 134 0.36 14.54 10.51
C ALA A 134 0.54 13.54 11.65
N ALA A 135 -0.56 13.10 12.22
CA ALA A 135 -0.59 12.07 13.27
C ALA A 135 -1.04 10.75 12.67
N VAL A 136 -0.28 9.69 12.92
CA VAL A 136 -0.56 8.36 12.38
C VAL A 136 -1.03 7.44 13.50
N ILE A 137 -2.21 6.86 13.31
CA ILE A 137 -2.82 5.87 14.19
C ILE A 137 -2.86 4.55 13.43
N SER A 138 -1.89 3.67 13.72
CA SER A 138 -1.85 2.32 13.19
C SER A 138 -2.89 1.45 13.89
N VAL A 139 -3.44 0.48 13.14
CA VAL A 139 -4.45 -0.45 13.67
C VAL A 139 -5.61 0.32 14.32
N SER A 140 -6.06 1.39 13.65
CA SER A 140 -7.08 2.32 14.18
C SER A 140 -8.44 1.66 14.39
N ASP A 141 -8.73 0.55 13.73
CA ASP A 141 -9.89 -0.32 13.95
C ASP A 141 -9.93 -0.96 15.34
N ILE A 142 -8.77 -1.22 15.95
CA ILE A 142 -8.66 -1.74 17.33
C ILE A 142 -8.65 -0.60 18.35
N VAL A 143 -8.03 0.54 18.03
CA VAL A 143 -8.00 1.72 18.92
C VAL A 143 -9.40 2.25 19.17
N GLY A 144 -10.26 2.26 18.13
CA GLY A 144 -11.68 2.63 18.25
C GLY A 144 -12.23 3.17 16.93
N GLY A 145 -13.51 2.94 16.69
CA GLY A 145 -14.23 3.43 15.51
C GLY A 145 -14.73 4.87 15.70
N PHE A 146 -13.85 5.81 16.03
CA PHE A 146 -14.24 7.19 16.34
C PHE A 146 -14.68 7.97 15.11
N ALA A 147 -15.59 8.91 15.33
CA ALA A 147 -15.96 9.89 14.33
C ALA A 147 -14.76 10.82 13.99
N PRO A 148 -14.73 11.44 12.79
CA PRO A 148 -13.63 12.30 12.39
C PRO A 148 -13.28 13.40 13.42
N ASP A 149 -14.28 14.05 13.98
CA ASP A 149 -14.08 15.12 14.96
C ASP A 149 -13.51 14.60 16.29
N GLU A 150 -13.87 13.39 16.69
CA GLU A 150 -13.31 12.76 17.89
C GLU A 150 -11.85 12.36 17.66
N TRP A 151 -11.49 11.83 16.49
CA TRP A 151 -10.09 11.61 16.12
C TRP A 151 -9.29 12.90 16.22
N VAL A 152 -9.83 14.00 15.68
CA VAL A 152 -9.19 15.33 15.73
C VAL A 152 -8.99 15.78 17.18
N ALA A 153 -10.01 15.67 18.04
CA ALA A 153 -9.93 16.09 19.43
C ALA A 153 -8.84 15.29 20.21
N ARG A 154 -8.82 13.97 20.05
CA ARG A 154 -7.86 13.08 20.70
C ARG A 154 -6.43 13.38 20.25
N VAL A 155 -6.21 13.51 18.95
CA VAL A 155 -4.88 13.83 18.41
C VAL A 155 -4.44 15.25 18.78
N ASN A 156 -5.37 16.21 18.84
CA ASN A 156 -5.02 17.55 19.34
C ASN A 156 -4.54 17.51 20.79
N ALA A 157 -5.14 16.67 21.65
CA ALA A 157 -4.64 16.47 23.00
C ALA A 157 -3.23 15.87 23.04
N ASP A 158 -2.93 14.92 22.14
CA ASP A 158 -1.57 14.37 21.98
C ASP A 158 -0.56 15.46 21.60
N VAL A 159 -0.92 16.34 20.66
CA VAL A 159 -0.07 17.46 20.23
C VAL A 159 0.13 18.46 21.37
N GLN A 160 -0.94 18.84 22.10
CA GLN A 160 -0.87 19.78 23.20
C GLN A 160 -0.02 19.25 24.39
N ALA A 161 0.02 17.93 24.58
CA ALA A 161 0.89 17.33 25.60
C ALA A 161 2.38 17.58 25.32
N LEU A 162 2.77 17.73 24.05
CA LEU A 162 4.16 18.03 23.62
C LEU A 162 4.38 19.52 23.37
N CYS A 163 3.35 20.22 22.92
CA CYS A 163 3.36 21.63 22.55
C CYS A 163 2.19 22.34 23.27
N PRO A 164 2.31 22.64 24.58
CA PRO A 164 1.21 23.20 25.36
C PRO A 164 0.66 24.52 24.80
N ASP A 165 1.49 25.30 24.12
CA ASP A 165 1.13 26.59 23.54
C ASP A 165 0.48 26.48 22.15
N ALA A 166 0.31 25.26 21.62
CA ALA A 166 -0.23 25.07 20.26
C ALA A 166 -1.68 25.56 20.10
N GLY A 167 -2.46 25.55 21.18
CA GLY A 167 -3.88 25.94 21.15
C GLY A 167 -4.76 24.95 20.38
N ALA A 168 -5.88 25.45 19.86
CA ALA A 168 -6.76 24.67 19.00
C ALA A 168 -6.29 24.72 17.54
N PRO A 169 -6.46 23.63 16.76
CA PRO A 169 -6.14 23.65 15.35
C PRO A 169 -7.09 24.58 14.56
N VAL A 170 -6.56 25.36 13.64
CA VAL A 170 -7.34 26.24 12.75
C VAL A 170 -7.91 25.48 11.55
N ALA A 171 -7.36 24.31 11.24
CA ALA A 171 -7.92 23.37 10.27
C ALA A 171 -7.52 21.95 10.66
N ALA A 172 -8.39 20.99 10.36
CA ALA A 172 -8.17 19.59 10.67
C ALA A 172 -8.80 18.67 9.61
N ARG A 173 -8.21 17.51 9.39
CA ARG A 173 -8.77 16.46 8.56
C ARG A 173 -8.34 15.09 9.06
N ALA A 174 -9.28 14.20 9.29
CA ALA A 174 -9.03 12.79 9.56
C ALA A 174 -9.34 11.96 8.30
N ILE A 175 -8.42 11.08 7.93
CA ILE A 175 -8.54 10.16 6.79
C ILE A 175 -8.27 8.76 7.32
N THR A 176 -9.21 7.85 7.13
CA THR A 176 -9.08 6.44 7.51
C THR A 176 -9.05 5.57 6.26
N GLU A 177 -7.92 4.89 6.04
CA GLU A 177 -7.85 3.79 5.09
C GLU A 177 -8.22 2.50 5.82
N LYS A 178 -9.40 1.96 5.50
CA LYS A 178 -9.97 0.80 6.22
C LYS A 178 -9.22 -0.51 5.95
N ARG A 179 -8.53 -0.61 4.83
CA ARG A 179 -7.77 -1.79 4.41
C ARG A 179 -6.32 -1.42 4.12
N ALA A 180 -5.71 -0.70 5.06
CA ALA A 180 -4.40 -0.12 4.89
C ALA A 180 -3.29 -1.19 4.83
N THR A 181 -3.42 -2.22 5.67
CA THR A 181 -2.45 -3.32 5.73
C THR A 181 -3.17 -4.65 5.89
N THR A 182 -2.61 -5.72 5.34
CA THR A 182 -3.07 -7.07 5.66
C THR A 182 -2.69 -7.41 7.08
N ALA A 183 -3.64 -7.99 7.84
CA ALA A 183 -3.42 -8.37 9.23
C ALA A 183 -2.40 -9.52 9.33
N ALA A 184 -1.44 -9.38 10.24
CA ALA A 184 -0.46 -10.40 10.56
C ALA A 184 -1.03 -11.42 11.56
N VAL A 185 -2.01 -12.21 11.10
CA VAL A 185 -2.64 -13.25 11.92
C VAL A 185 -1.93 -14.59 11.77
N ALA A 186 -1.95 -15.39 12.83
CA ALA A 186 -1.44 -16.76 12.79
C ALA A 186 -2.22 -17.59 11.77
N HIS A 187 -1.52 -18.48 11.08
CA HIS A 187 -2.11 -19.39 10.07
C HIS A 187 -2.81 -18.70 8.91
N ARG A 188 -2.41 -17.45 8.57
CA ARG A 188 -2.91 -16.76 7.39
C ARG A 188 -2.72 -17.64 6.14
N ARG A 189 -3.80 -17.91 5.44
CA ARG A 189 -3.75 -18.63 4.17
C ARG A 189 -3.34 -17.68 3.06
N LEU A 190 -2.34 -18.08 2.28
CA LEU A 190 -1.97 -17.40 1.04
C LEU A 190 -2.58 -18.17 -0.14
N PRO A 191 -2.88 -17.50 -1.27
CA PRO A 191 -3.36 -18.17 -2.46
C PRO A 191 -2.29 -19.13 -3.01
N ASP A 192 -2.73 -20.23 -3.60
CA ASP A 192 -1.85 -21.12 -4.36
C ASP A 192 -1.41 -20.43 -5.66
N LEU A 193 -0.15 -20.00 -5.70
CA LEU A 193 0.41 -19.29 -6.84
C LEU A 193 0.69 -20.23 -8.01
N ALA A 194 0.92 -21.53 -7.78
CA ALA A 194 1.27 -22.46 -8.85
C ALA A 194 0.14 -22.56 -9.88
N TRP A 195 -1.12 -22.68 -9.43
CA TRP A 195 -2.26 -22.70 -10.32
C TRP A 195 -2.37 -21.40 -11.12
N LEU A 196 -2.22 -20.24 -10.47
CA LEU A 196 -2.29 -18.92 -11.11
C LEU A 196 -1.19 -18.75 -12.17
N HIS A 197 0.03 -19.20 -11.88
CA HIS A 197 1.14 -19.16 -12.84
C HIS A 197 0.83 -20.04 -14.08
N HIS A 198 0.24 -21.21 -13.91
CA HIS A 198 -0.21 -22.04 -15.03
C HIS A 198 -1.29 -21.37 -15.90
N GLN A 199 -2.00 -20.38 -15.35
CA GLN A 199 -2.93 -19.54 -16.09
C GLN A 199 -2.27 -18.26 -16.63
N HIS A 200 -0.95 -18.14 -16.59
CA HIS A 200 -0.18 -16.95 -16.96
C HIS A 200 -0.56 -15.68 -16.17
N ILE A 201 -1.05 -15.87 -14.94
CA ILE A 201 -1.35 -14.80 -13.97
C ILE A 201 -0.31 -14.84 -12.87
N TYR A 202 0.42 -13.73 -12.68
CA TYR A 202 1.54 -13.62 -11.74
C TYR A 202 1.20 -12.59 -10.65
N PRO A 203 0.64 -13.03 -9.50
CA PRO A 203 0.30 -12.09 -8.42
C PRO A 203 1.54 -11.43 -7.83
N ALA A 204 1.39 -10.13 -7.52
CA ALA A 204 2.39 -9.32 -6.83
C ALA A 204 1.70 -8.46 -5.78
N GLY A 205 2.32 -8.30 -4.62
CA GLY A 205 1.82 -7.46 -3.54
C GLY A 205 2.54 -7.75 -2.24
N ASP A 206 2.53 -6.76 -1.36
CA ASP A 206 3.14 -6.84 -0.03
C ASP A 206 2.62 -8.00 0.82
N TYR A 207 1.37 -8.42 0.60
CA TYR A 207 0.72 -9.53 1.29
C TYR A 207 1.33 -10.90 0.98
N LEU A 208 2.07 -11.05 -0.11
CA LEU A 208 2.72 -12.30 -0.51
C LEU A 208 4.11 -12.49 0.12
N HIS A 209 4.69 -11.42 0.67
CA HIS A 209 6.05 -11.50 1.19
C HIS A 209 6.09 -12.22 2.54
N PRO A 210 6.98 -13.25 2.72
CA PRO A 210 6.98 -14.08 3.93
C PRO A 210 7.58 -13.39 5.17
N ARG A 211 8.46 -12.40 4.98
CA ARG A 211 9.24 -11.79 6.08
C ARG A 211 8.69 -10.45 6.55
N TYR A 212 8.34 -9.55 5.64
CA TYR A 212 7.88 -8.20 5.97
C TYR A 212 6.62 -7.82 5.19
N PRO A 213 5.51 -8.55 5.42
CA PRO A 213 4.24 -8.20 4.79
C PRO A 213 3.85 -6.74 5.15
N ALA A 214 2.99 -6.17 4.35
CA ALA A 214 2.49 -4.81 4.55
C ALA A 214 3.56 -3.70 4.50
N THR A 215 4.60 -3.89 3.67
CA THR A 215 5.66 -2.89 3.45
C THR A 215 5.85 -2.59 1.95
N LEU A 216 6.35 -1.38 1.63
CA LEU A 216 6.71 -1.02 0.26
C LEU A 216 7.82 -1.94 -0.28
N GLU A 217 8.80 -2.31 0.55
CA GLU A 217 9.87 -3.23 0.17
C GLU A 217 9.31 -4.59 -0.26
N ALA A 218 8.36 -5.13 0.49
CA ALA A 218 7.69 -6.38 0.15
C ALA A 218 6.95 -6.30 -1.19
N ALA A 219 6.24 -5.20 -1.45
CA ALA A 219 5.56 -4.97 -2.72
C ALA A 219 6.55 -4.93 -3.89
N VAL A 220 7.69 -4.25 -3.73
CA VAL A 220 8.74 -4.17 -4.76
C VAL A 220 9.35 -5.54 -5.02
N GLN A 221 9.74 -6.28 -3.98
CA GLN A 221 10.37 -7.60 -4.13
C GLN A 221 9.43 -8.62 -4.78
N THR A 222 8.16 -8.66 -4.36
CA THR A 222 7.19 -9.56 -4.99
C THR A 222 6.87 -9.16 -6.42
N GLY A 223 6.83 -7.86 -6.73
CA GLY A 223 6.68 -7.36 -8.10
C GLY A 223 7.85 -7.76 -9.00
N GLN A 224 9.08 -7.65 -8.52
CA GLN A 224 10.27 -8.10 -9.25
C GLN A 224 10.26 -9.62 -9.49
N SER A 225 9.87 -10.40 -8.48
CA SER A 225 9.76 -11.85 -8.58
C SER A 225 8.70 -12.28 -9.58
N ALA A 226 7.51 -11.67 -9.55
CA ALA A 226 6.44 -11.93 -10.49
C ALA A 226 6.85 -11.60 -11.93
N ALA A 227 7.47 -10.45 -12.15
CA ALA A 227 7.95 -10.04 -13.47
C ALA A 227 9.04 -10.98 -14.00
N ALA A 228 10.01 -11.37 -13.16
CA ALA A 228 11.07 -12.31 -13.55
C ALA A 228 10.50 -13.68 -13.94
N LEU A 229 9.54 -14.20 -13.18
CA LEU A 229 8.89 -15.46 -13.47
C LEU A 229 8.11 -15.39 -14.80
N CYS A 230 7.30 -14.36 -14.99
CA CYS A 230 6.56 -14.12 -16.23
C CYS A 230 7.47 -14.09 -17.46
N LEU A 231 8.59 -13.37 -17.38
CA LEU A 231 9.58 -13.27 -18.47
C LEU A 231 10.29 -14.60 -18.74
N ASN A 232 10.62 -15.36 -17.71
CA ASN A 232 11.28 -16.67 -17.87
C ASN A 232 10.35 -17.69 -18.55
N GLU A 233 9.10 -17.76 -18.15
CA GLU A 233 8.11 -18.66 -18.75
C GLU A 233 7.80 -18.26 -20.19
N TRP A 234 7.67 -16.98 -20.49
CA TRP A 234 7.54 -16.47 -21.85
C TRP A 234 8.75 -16.84 -22.73
N ALA A 235 9.98 -16.68 -22.22
CA ALA A 235 11.18 -17.03 -22.96
C ALA A 235 11.29 -18.55 -23.24
N LEU A 236 10.81 -19.39 -22.33
CA LEU A 236 10.75 -20.84 -22.51
C LEU A 236 9.72 -21.22 -23.59
N SER A 237 8.51 -20.63 -23.57
CA SER A 237 7.46 -20.92 -24.56
C SER A 237 7.90 -20.59 -25.98
N LYS A 238 8.71 -19.53 -26.19
CA LYS A 238 9.26 -19.17 -27.51
C LYS A 238 10.33 -20.11 -28.04
N ARG A 239 10.94 -20.93 -27.16
CA ARG A 239 11.96 -21.92 -27.58
C ARG A 239 11.37 -23.27 -27.97
N THR A 240 10.15 -23.52 -27.56
CA THR A 240 9.42 -24.79 -27.80
C THR A 240 8.38 -24.69 -28.93
N ALA A 241 8.10 -23.49 -29.42
CA ALA A 241 7.26 -23.20 -30.57
C ALA A 241 8.08 -23.04 -31.85
#